data_99e73a52e796f9a74d57ec87fe707029
#
_entry.id   99e73a52e796f9a74d57ec87fe707029
#
_cell.length_a   1.000
_cell.length_b   1.000
_cell.length_c   1.000
_cell.angle_alpha   90.00
_cell.angle_beta   90.00
_cell.angle_gamma   90.00
#
_symmetry.space_group_name_H-M   'P 1'
#
loop_
_entity.id
_entity.type
_entity.pdbx_description
1 polymer ?
#
loop_
_entity_poly.entity_id
_entity_poly.type
_entity_poly.pdbx_seq_one_letter_code
_entity_poly.pdbx_strand_id
1 'polypeptide(L)'
;MRVLADSNIVAQPVRAMRDAGDDVVYISERAADPGDEALLAEAVSEGRVFLTKDHDIGALVHRDLQPHRGVLLLDDLGDPSAEAALVLAALSSHGDQLAAAAFFRVGPAGVR
;
A
#
# COMPACT_ATOMS: atom_id res chain seq x y z
N MET A 1 -7.15 9.67 1.08
CA MET A 1 -6.86 8.59 2.06
C MET A 1 -5.47 8.78 2.67
N ARG A 2 -5.22 8.12 3.77
CA ARG A 2 -3.89 8.10 4.39
C ARG A 2 -3.21 6.79 4.04
N VAL A 3 -2.02 6.86 3.47
CA VAL A 3 -1.28 5.71 2.92
C VAL A 3 0.16 5.71 3.43
N LEU A 4 0.71 4.53 3.71
CA LEU A 4 2.13 4.32 3.90
C LEU A 4 2.62 3.45 2.74
N ALA A 5 3.46 4.01 1.88
CA ALA A 5 4.02 3.32 0.72
C ALA A 5 5.41 2.79 1.05
N ASP A 6 5.57 1.46 0.91
CA ASP A 6 6.83 0.77 1.14
C ASP A 6 7.91 1.22 0.15
N SER A 7 9.17 0.97 0.49
CA SER A 7 10.31 1.33 -0.35
C SER A 7 10.34 0.63 -1.70
N ASN A 8 9.66 -0.51 -1.84
CA ASN A 8 9.54 -1.22 -3.12
C ASN A 8 8.52 -0.60 -4.08
N ILE A 9 7.77 0.42 -3.66
CA ILE A 9 6.88 1.19 -4.54
C ILE A 9 7.72 2.23 -5.26
N VAL A 10 7.56 2.30 -6.59
CA VAL A 10 8.26 3.32 -7.38
C VAL A 10 7.62 4.70 -7.20
N ALA A 11 8.34 5.77 -7.58
CA ALA A 11 7.94 7.12 -7.24
C ALA A 11 6.65 7.60 -7.94
N GLN A 12 6.35 7.13 -9.15
CA GLN A 12 5.23 7.64 -9.93
C GLN A 12 3.86 7.37 -9.26
N PRO A 13 3.55 6.17 -8.77
CA PRO A 13 2.32 5.96 -7.99
C PRO A 13 2.21 6.86 -6.77
N VAL A 14 3.32 7.12 -6.08
CA VAL A 14 3.32 8.01 -4.91
C VAL A 14 2.97 9.44 -5.32
N ARG A 15 3.58 9.95 -6.39
CA ARG A 15 3.25 11.28 -6.91
C ARG A 15 1.78 11.36 -7.33
N ALA A 16 1.28 10.34 -8.00
CA ALA A 16 -0.11 10.30 -8.46
C ALA A 16 -1.09 10.34 -7.28
N MET A 17 -0.83 9.58 -6.22
CA MET A 17 -1.66 9.61 -5.01
C MET A 17 -1.63 10.99 -4.34
N ARG A 18 -0.46 11.59 -4.20
CA ARG A 18 -0.31 12.93 -3.61
C ARG A 18 -1.03 14.00 -4.43
N ASP A 19 -0.93 13.92 -5.76
CA ASP A 19 -1.64 14.83 -6.67
C ASP A 19 -3.16 14.68 -6.56
N ALA A 20 -3.64 13.49 -6.26
CA ALA A 20 -5.06 13.21 -6.02
C ALA A 20 -5.55 13.63 -4.64
N GLY A 21 -4.68 14.15 -3.78
CA GLY A 21 -5.02 14.63 -2.44
C GLY A 21 -4.79 13.62 -1.32
N ASP A 22 -4.20 12.48 -1.61
CA ASP A 22 -3.91 11.48 -0.56
C ASP A 22 -2.70 11.90 0.27
N ASP A 23 -2.75 11.60 1.57
CA ASP A 23 -1.66 11.81 2.52
C ASP A 23 -0.77 10.57 2.52
N VAL A 24 0.37 10.65 1.84
CA VAL A 24 1.25 9.50 1.64
C VAL A 24 2.58 9.70 2.36
N VAL A 25 2.88 8.78 3.28
CA VAL A 25 4.24 8.59 3.81
C VAL A 25 4.95 7.61 2.89
N TYR A 26 6.10 8.01 2.35
CA TYR A 26 6.87 7.19 1.40
C TYR A 26 8.21 6.80 2.02
N ILE A 27 8.42 5.51 2.22
CA ILE A 27 9.58 5.00 2.96
C ILE A 27 10.89 5.26 2.23
N SER A 28 10.88 5.29 0.89
CA SER A 28 12.08 5.63 0.11
C SER A 28 12.61 7.04 0.38
N GLU A 29 11.80 7.93 0.97
CA GLU A 29 12.25 9.27 1.37
C GLU A 29 12.95 9.28 2.73
N ARG A 30 13.01 8.15 3.43
CA ARG A 30 13.68 8.01 4.73
C ARG A 30 15.11 7.51 4.56
N ALA A 31 15.94 7.77 5.58
CA ALA A 31 17.34 7.31 5.60
C ALA A 31 17.44 5.78 5.80
N ALA A 32 16.45 5.16 6.45
CA ALA A 32 16.47 3.73 6.73
C ALA A 32 15.05 3.14 6.62
N ASP A 33 14.98 1.85 6.24
CA ASP A 33 13.77 1.07 6.18
C ASP A 33 13.79 0.07 7.33
N PRO A 34 12.83 0.15 8.28
CA PRO A 34 12.83 -0.74 9.44
C PRO A 34 12.27 -2.15 9.16
N GLY A 35 11.80 -2.42 7.93
CA GLY A 35 11.19 -3.70 7.54
C GLY A 35 9.68 -3.74 7.70
N ASP A 36 9.06 -4.74 7.06
CA ASP A 36 7.60 -4.80 6.87
C ASP A 36 6.81 -4.86 8.18
N GLU A 37 7.29 -5.61 9.16
CA GLU A 37 6.57 -5.73 10.44
C GLU A 37 6.51 -4.39 11.17
N ALA A 38 7.61 -3.65 11.23
CA ALA A 38 7.66 -2.34 11.86
C ALA A 38 6.84 -1.31 11.06
N LEU A 39 6.88 -1.38 9.73
CA LEU A 39 6.11 -0.48 8.87
C LEU A 39 4.61 -0.75 8.99
N LEU A 40 4.20 -2.01 9.07
CA LEU A 40 2.80 -2.35 9.27
C LEU A 40 2.30 -1.81 10.62
N ALA A 41 3.10 -1.93 11.69
CA ALA A 41 2.76 -1.39 13.00
C ALA A 41 2.65 0.15 12.96
N GLU A 42 3.54 0.81 12.25
CA GLU A 42 3.46 2.27 12.07
C GLU A 42 2.19 2.67 11.32
N ALA A 43 1.85 1.95 10.25
CA ALA A 43 0.63 2.20 9.48
C ALA A 43 -0.62 2.06 10.36
N VAL A 44 -0.67 1.05 11.22
CA VAL A 44 -1.76 0.88 12.19
C VAL A 44 -1.84 2.08 13.12
N SER A 45 -0.72 2.47 13.72
CA SER A 45 -0.68 3.57 14.69
C SER A 45 -1.14 4.89 14.08
N GLU A 46 -0.91 5.10 12.78
CA GLU A 46 -1.28 6.32 12.07
C GLU A 46 -2.58 6.22 11.28
N GLY A 47 -3.24 5.08 11.31
CA GLY A 47 -4.47 4.86 10.54
C GLY A 47 -4.25 4.90 9.04
N ARG A 48 -3.11 4.34 8.56
CA ARG A 48 -2.75 4.35 7.14
C ARG A 48 -2.96 2.99 6.51
N VAL A 49 -3.40 2.99 5.25
CA VAL A 49 -3.35 1.80 4.38
C VAL A 49 -1.88 1.52 4.05
N PHE A 50 -1.45 0.27 4.18
CA PHE A 50 -0.10 -0.14 3.81
C PHE A 50 -0.06 -0.61 2.36
N LEU A 51 0.72 0.08 1.53
CA LEU A 51 0.92 -0.23 0.11
C LEU A 51 2.31 -0.84 -0.09
N THR A 52 2.37 -2.07 -0.57
CA THR A 52 3.62 -2.81 -0.77
C THR A 52 3.54 -3.74 -1.97
N LYS A 53 4.69 -4.11 -2.53
CA LYS A 53 4.84 -5.19 -3.52
C LYS A 53 5.35 -6.48 -2.91
N ASP A 54 5.68 -6.49 -1.61
CA ASP A 54 6.27 -7.66 -0.94
C ASP A 54 5.18 -8.66 -0.58
N HIS A 55 5.23 -9.85 -1.20
CA HIS A 55 4.26 -10.91 -0.95
C HIS A 55 4.35 -11.49 0.47
N ASP A 56 5.46 -11.26 1.20
CA ASP A 56 5.59 -11.68 2.59
C ASP A 56 4.60 -11.00 3.52
N ILE A 57 4.02 -9.87 3.10
CA ILE A 57 2.95 -9.21 3.87
C ILE A 57 1.75 -10.14 4.10
N GLY A 58 1.45 -11.02 3.15
CA GLY A 58 0.39 -12.00 3.31
C GLY A 58 0.64 -12.94 4.48
N ALA A 59 1.88 -13.37 4.70
CA ALA A 59 2.24 -14.20 5.85
C ALA A 59 2.07 -13.45 7.17
N LEU A 60 2.49 -12.19 7.25
CA LEU A 60 2.32 -11.37 8.46
C LEU A 60 0.84 -11.21 8.82
N VAL A 61 0.01 -10.94 7.84
CA VAL A 61 -1.41 -10.66 8.07
C VAL A 61 -2.23 -11.92 8.29
N HIS A 62 -2.02 -12.96 7.46
CA HIS A 62 -2.90 -14.13 7.46
C HIS A 62 -2.41 -15.25 8.36
N ARG A 63 -1.10 -15.49 8.43
CA ARG A 63 -0.51 -16.53 9.28
C ARG A 63 -0.22 -16.01 10.67
N ASP A 64 0.45 -14.86 10.78
CA ASP A 64 0.91 -14.31 12.05
C ASP A 64 -0.12 -13.38 12.70
N LEU A 65 -1.24 -13.13 12.01
CA LEU A 65 -2.38 -12.34 12.49
C LEU A 65 -1.98 -10.94 12.97
N GLN A 66 -0.98 -10.34 12.32
CA GLN A 66 -0.60 -8.96 12.61
C GLN A 66 -1.75 -8.01 12.26
N PRO A 67 -2.10 -7.07 13.16
CA PRO A 67 -3.15 -6.10 12.86
C PRO A 67 -2.73 -5.17 11.72
N HIS A 68 -3.72 -4.68 10.95
CA HIS A 68 -3.52 -3.70 9.91
C HIS A 68 -4.73 -2.79 9.76
N ARG A 69 -4.55 -1.66 9.08
CA ARG A 69 -5.61 -0.69 8.78
C ARG A 69 -5.89 -0.63 7.28
N GLY A 70 -5.83 -1.77 6.63
CA GLY A 70 -5.95 -1.94 5.20
C GLY A 70 -4.61 -2.21 4.54
N VAL A 71 -4.57 -3.15 3.63
CA VAL A 71 -3.37 -3.51 2.86
C VAL A 71 -3.69 -3.56 1.39
N LEU A 72 -2.87 -2.88 0.58
CA LEU A 72 -2.82 -3.04 -0.86
C LEU A 72 -1.51 -3.73 -1.24
N LEU A 73 -1.62 -4.96 -1.71
CA LEU A 73 -0.49 -5.68 -2.30
C LEU A 73 -0.51 -5.46 -3.81
N LEU A 74 0.42 -4.66 -4.31
CA LEU A 74 0.52 -4.31 -5.72
C LEU A 74 1.42 -5.30 -6.46
N ASP A 75 0.91 -5.88 -7.56
CA ASP A 75 1.74 -6.68 -8.45
C ASP A 75 2.80 -5.80 -9.10
N ASP A 76 4.02 -6.33 -9.25
CA ASP A 76 5.08 -5.63 -9.95
C ASP A 76 4.86 -5.75 -11.46
N LEU A 77 4.47 -4.65 -12.10
CA LEU A 77 4.19 -4.62 -13.53
C LEU A 77 5.39 -4.16 -14.36
N GLY A 78 6.43 -3.61 -13.73
CA GLY A 78 7.55 -3.00 -14.44
C GLY A 78 7.16 -1.77 -15.26
N ASP A 79 5.97 -1.20 -15.04
CA ASP A 79 5.44 -0.03 -15.73
C ASP A 79 4.88 0.95 -14.70
N PRO A 80 5.63 2.01 -14.36
CA PRO A 80 5.21 2.97 -13.33
C PRO A 80 3.86 3.64 -13.60
N SER A 81 3.55 3.95 -14.85
CA SER A 81 2.26 4.54 -15.24
C SER A 81 1.10 3.59 -14.99
N ALA A 82 1.26 2.32 -15.37
CA ALA A 82 0.23 1.31 -15.14
C ALA A 82 0.02 1.06 -13.65
N GLU A 83 1.10 1.02 -12.87
CA GLU A 83 1.04 0.87 -11.42
C GLU A 83 0.32 2.05 -10.77
N ALA A 84 0.62 3.27 -11.20
CA ALA A 84 -0.06 4.46 -10.70
C ALA A 84 -1.57 4.40 -10.99
N ALA A 85 -1.97 4.02 -12.20
CA ALA A 85 -3.37 3.91 -12.56
C ALA A 85 -4.11 2.86 -11.73
N LEU A 86 -3.49 1.72 -11.50
CA LEU A 86 -4.08 0.64 -10.68
C LEU A 86 -4.25 1.05 -9.22
N VAL A 87 -3.24 1.71 -8.64
CA VAL A 87 -3.33 2.17 -7.25
C VAL A 87 -4.43 3.21 -7.09
N LEU A 88 -4.50 4.20 -7.98
CA LEU A 88 -5.55 5.22 -7.93
C LEU A 88 -6.94 4.61 -8.09
N ALA A 89 -7.10 3.66 -9.01
CA ALA A 89 -8.37 2.97 -9.21
C ALA A 89 -8.79 2.17 -7.97
N ALA A 90 -7.83 1.48 -7.33
CA ALA A 90 -8.11 0.71 -6.12
C ALA A 90 -8.54 1.60 -4.95
N LEU A 91 -7.85 2.73 -4.74
CA LEU A 91 -8.21 3.68 -3.68
C LEU A 91 -9.58 4.31 -3.93
N SER A 92 -9.89 4.64 -5.19
CA SER A 92 -11.17 5.22 -5.58
C SER A 92 -12.33 4.24 -5.44
N SER A 93 -12.13 2.98 -5.89
CA SER A 93 -13.22 2.00 -5.98
C SER A 93 -13.41 1.20 -4.69
N HIS A 94 -12.34 1.03 -3.89
CA HIS A 94 -12.31 0.15 -2.71
C HIS A 94 -11.90 0.88 -1.43
N GLY A 95 -11.94 2.22 -1.45
CA GLY A 95 -11.50 3.02 -0.30
C GLY A 95 -12.26 2.71 0.98
N ASP A 96 -13.56 2.46 0.90
CA ASP A 96 -14.38 2.16 2.07
C ASP A 96 -13.98 0.82 2.69
N GLN A 97 -13.73 -0.21 1.87
CA GLN A 97 -13.28 -1.51 2.37
C GLN A 97 -11.87 -1.41 2.96
N LEU A 98 -10.98 -0.64 2.33
CA LEU A 98 -9.63 -0.41 2.87
C LEU A 98 -9.68 0.32 4.21
N ALA A 99 -10.53 1.33 4.31
CA ALA A 99 -10.74 2.03 5.58
C ALA A 99 -11.32 1.11 6.66
N ALA A 100 -12.03 0.06 6.26
CA ALA A 100 -12.52 -1.01 7.14
C ALA A 100 -11.51 -2.15 7.33
N ALA A 101 -10.24 -1.92 7.03
CA ALA A 101 -9.12 -2.85 7.21
C ALA A 101 -9.20 -4.10 6.31
N ALA A 102 -9.61 -3.94 5.05
CA ALA A 102 -9.55 -5.02 4.07
C ALA A 102 -8.13 -5.23 3.53
N PHE A 103 -7.87 -6.44 3.03
CA PHE A 103 -6.64 -6.79 2.33
C PHE A 103 -6.97 -7.07 0.87
N PHE A 104 -6.38 -6.30 -0.05
CA PHE A 104 -6.55 -6.50 -1.49
C PHE A 104 -5.23 -6.71 -2.19
N ARG A 105 -5.22 -7.64 -3.15
CA ARG A 105 -4.17 -7.75 -4.16
C ARG A 105 -4.62 -7.04 -5.42
N VAL A 106 -3.76 -6.20 -5.99
CA VAL A 106 -4.05 -5.36 -7.15
C VAL A 106 -3.05 -5.66 -8.26
N GLY A 107 -3.56 -5.99 -9.44
CA GLY A 107 -2.75 -6.30 -10.61
C GLY A 107 -3.55 -6.23 -11.89
N PRO A 108 -2.99 -6.75 -13.04
CA PRO A 108 -3.67 -6.68 -14.32
C PRO A 108 -5.03 -7.38 -14.35
N ALA A 109 -5.23 -8.38 -13.48
CA ALA A 109 -6.50 -9.09 -13.36
C ALA A 109 -7.53 -8.34 -12.50
N GLY A 110 -7.19 -7.14 -12.01
CA GLY A 110 -8.04 -6.31 -11.19
C GLY A 110 -7.72 -6.40 -9.70
N VAL A 111 -8.69 -6.05 -8.87
CA VAL A 111 -8.59 -6.07 -7.40
C VAL A 111 -9.15 -7.39 -6.89
N ARG A 112 -8.40 -8.07 -6.02
CA ARG A 112 -8.77 -9.38 -5.48
C ARG A 112 -8.68 -9.44 -3.96
#